data_e10c501bfd31437771a38b95c7f60709
#
_entry.id   e10c501bfd31437771a38b95c7f60709
#
_cell.length_a   1.000
_cell.length_b   1.000
_cell.length_c   1.000
_cell.angle_alpha   90.00
_cell.angle_beta   90.00
_cell.angle_gamma   90.00
#
_symmetry.space_group_name_H-M   'P 1'
#
loop_
_entity.id
_entity.type
_entity.pdbx_description
1 polymer ?
#
loop_
_entity_poly.entity_id
_entity_poly.type
_entity_poly.pdbx_seq_one_letter_code
_entity_poly.pdbx_strand_id
1 'polypeptide(L)'
;VIVATPQRVALDDAIRAVRMFQQLETPILGLVENMSYFISPDGQEFDIFGRGGTERAAQSLSLPYLGAIPMFTELRQNSDAGKPNANFEGNPRLRDALENVVGHLAGEVSKRNLQAVAPRLTVS
;
A
#
# COMPACT_ATOMS: atom_id res chain seq x y z
N VAL A 1 6.00 -5.54 1.09
CA VAL A 1 5.22 -4.35 0.75
C VAL A 1 5.96 -3.11 1.22
N ILE A 2 6.05 -2.11 0.36
CA ILE A 2 6.66 -0.83 0.68
C ILE A 2 5.55 0.21 0.84
N VAL A 3 5.54 0.92 1.95
CA VAL A 3 4.54 1.95 2.26
C VAL A 3 5.23 3.31 2.26
N ALA A 4 4.68 4.26 1.52
CA ALA A 4 5.19 5.62 1.44
C ALA A 4 4.05 6.64 1.55
N THR A 5 4.37 7.83 2.04
CA THR A 5 3.46 8.97 1.93
C THR A 5 3.72 9.69 0.60
N PRO A 6 2.79 10.56 0.13
CA PRO A 6 2.99 11.24 -1.15
C PRO A 6 4.09 12.33 -1.13
N GLN A 7 4.63 12.65 0.02
CA GLN A 7 5.70 13.64 0.13
C GLN A 7 6.97 13.18 -0.59
N ARG A 8 7.64 14.09 -1.26
CA ARG A 8 8.82 13.78 -2.08
C ARG A 8 9.93 13.09 -1.30
N VAL A 9 10.21 13.55 -0.08
CA VAL A 9 11.25 12.94 0.77
C VAL A 9 10.94 11.48 1.08
N ALA A 10 9.68 11.19 1.40
CA ALA A 10 9.23 9.83 1.68
C ALA A 10 9.29 8.94 0.43
N LEU A 11 8.97 9.49 -0.73
CA LEU A 11 9.07 8.76 -2.00
C LEU A 11 10.52 8.44 -2.35
N ASP A 12 11.44 9.38 -2.15
CA ASP A 12 12.86 9.15 -2.38
C ASP A 12 13.40 8.03 -1.48
N ASP A 13 12.99 8.01 -0.23
CA ASP A 13 13.36 6.93 0.71
C ASP A 13 12.76 5.59 0.31
N ALA A 14 11.50 5.58 -0.14
CA ALA A 14 10.85 4.38 -0.62
C ALA A 14 11.56 3.79 -1.85
N ILE A 15 11.98 4.63 -2.78
CA ILE A 15 12.73 4.21 -3.97
C ILE A 15 14.07 3.60 -3.57
N ARG A 16 14.77 4.19 -2.60
CA ARG A 16 16.01 3.61 -2.07
C ARG A 16 15.78 2.25 -1.44
N ALA A 17 14.70 2.10 -0.66
CA ALA A 17 14.30 0.82 -0.07
C ALA A 17 14.03 -0.24 -1.14
N VAL A 18 13.30 0.13 -2.20
CA VAL A 18 13.04 -0.77 -3.34
C VAL A 18 14.36 -1.27 -3.93
N ARG A 19 15.28 -0.36 -4.22
CA ARG A 19 16.59 -0.73 -4.80
C ARG A 19 17.38 -1.64 -3.88
N MET A 20 17.36 -1.37 -2.58
CA MET A 20 18.03 -2.21 -1.59
C MET A 20 17.47 -3.64 -1.60
N PHE A 21 16.15 -3.78 -1.56
CA PHE A 21 15.50 -5.09 -1.59
C PHE A 21 15.74 -5.83 -2.91
N GLN A 22 15.79 -5.11 -4.02
CA GLN A 22 16.13 -5.70 -5.31
C GLN A 22 17.57 -6.24 -5.33
N GLN A 23 18.52 -5.51 -4.74
CA GLN A 23 19.90 -5.98 -4.62
C GLN A 23 20.03 -7.22 -3.74
N LEU A 24 19.19 -7.31 -2.70
CA LEU A 24 19.13 -8.49 -1.81
C LEU A 24 18.29 -9.63 -2.39
N GLU A 25 17.78 -9.46 -3.60
CA GLU A 25 16.90 -10.42 -4.26
C GLU A 25 15.64 -10.74 -3.43
N THR A 26 15.22 -9.77 -2.60
CA THR A 26 13.99 -9.88 -1.83
C THR A 26 12.81 -9.42 -2.70
N PRO A 27 11.81 -10.28 -2.89
CA PRO A 27 10.66 -9.92 -3.72
C PRO A 27 9.83 -8.80 -3.09
N ILE A 28 9.38 -7.87 -3.94
CA ILE A 28 8.51 -6.77 -3.55
C ILE A 28 7.14 -7.02 -4.14
N LEU A 29 6.13 -7.17 -3.28
CA LEU A 29 4.76 -7.43 -3.72
C LEU A 29 4.08 -6.19 -4.28
N GLY A 30 4.49 -5.02 -3.83
CA GLY A 30 3.96 -3.76 -4.33
C GLY A 30 4.15 -2.59 -3.39
N LEU A 31 3.63 -1.44 -3.81
CA LEU A 31 3.71 -0.18 -3.07
C LEU A 31 2.31 0.27 -2.65
N VAL A 32 2.23 0.86 -1.46
CA VAL A 32 1.03 1.48 -0.91
C VAL A 32 1.31 2.94 -0.62
N GLU A 33 0.41 3.84 -1.01
CA GLU A 33 0.47 5.22 -0.60
C GLU A 33 -0.37 5.44 0.65
N ASN A 34 0.29 5.68 1.78
CA ASN A 34 -0.38 6.03 3.02
C ASN A 34 -0.49 7.55 3.16
N MET A 35 -1.46 8.01 3.92
CA MET A 35 -1.73 9.44 4.09
C MET A 35 -1.89 10.14 2.72
N SER A 36 -2.55 9.47 1.80
CA SER A 36 -2.64 9.90 0.40
C SER A 36 -3.47 11.17 0.25
N TYR A 37 -4.56 11.27 0.99
CA TYR A 37 -5.44 12.43 1.01
C TYR A 37 -6.18 12.46 2.34
N PHE A 38 -6.69 13.62 2.70
CA PHE A 38 -7.49 13.81 3.92
C PHE A 38 -8.97 13.84 3.57
N ILE A 39 -9.77 13.15 4.37
CA ILE A 39 -11.23 13.22 4.25
C ILE A 39 -11.76 13.94 5.49
N SER A 40 -12.39 15.09 5.28
CA SER A 40 -12.99 15.87 6.33
C SER A 40 -14.27 15.23 6.86
N PRO A 41 -14.80 15.65 8.03
CA PRO A 41 -16.04 15.10 8.56
C PRO A 41 -17.25 15.26 7.64
N ASP A 42 -17.27 16.29 6.77
CA ASP A 42 -18.32 16.50 5.78
C ASP A 42 -18.12 15.70 4.48
N GLY A 43 -17.07 14.87 4.41
CA GLY A 43 -16.82 13.99 3.27
C GLY A 43 -16.00 14.58 2.15
N GLN A 44 -15.49 15.81 2.29
CA GLN A 44 -14.62 16.42 1.27
C GLN A 44 -13.21 15.85 1.34
N GLU A 45 -12.60 15.67 0.17
CA GLU A 45 -11.23 15.21 0.04
C GLU A 45 -10.26 16.39 -0.14
N PHE A 46 -9.16 16.36 0.59
CA PHE A 46 -8.10 17.37 0.53
C PHE A 46 -6.75 16.72 0.24
N ASP A 47 -6.05 17.28 -0.69
CA ASP A 47 -4.77 16.79 -1.19
C ASP A 47 -3.62 17.51 -0.47
N ILE A 48 -3.39 17.15 0.79
CA ILE A 48 -2.49 17.90 1.68
C ILE A 48 -1.02 17.69 1.32
N PHE A 49 -0.62 16.45 0.96
CA PHE A 49 0.79 16.11 0.74
C PHE A 49 1.14 15.83 -0.73
N GLY A 50 0.20 16.01 -1.66
CA GLY A 50 0.41 15.68 -3.06
C GLY A 50 0.09 14.21 -3.35
N ARG A 51 -1.12 13.97 -3.84
CA ARG A 51 -1.66 12.63 -4.09
C ARG A 51 -1.06 12.02 -5.36
N GLY A 52 -0.79 10.70 -5.32
CA GLY A 52 -0.46 9.95 -6.52
C GLY A 52 1.02 9.76 -6.80
N GLY A 53 1.91 10.27 -5.96
CA GLY A 53 3.35 10.12 -6.16
C GLY A 53 3.82 8.66 -6.09
N THR A 54 3.25 7.88 -5.18
CA THR A 54 3.62 6.46 -5.03
C THR A 54 3.17 5.63 -6.23
N GLU A 55 2.00 5.93 -6.80
CA GLU A 55 1.54 5.26 -8.02
C GLU A 55 2.47 5.51 -9.19
N ARG A 56 2.88 6.77 -9.39
CA ARG A 56 3.85 7.11 -10.43
C ARG A 56 5.20 6.43 -10.22
N ALA A 57 5.66 6.36 -8.96
CA ALA A 57 6.90 5.66 -8.63
C ALA A 57 6.78 4.15 -8.93
N ALA A 58 5.67 3.53 -8.58
CA ALA A 58 5.43 2.12 -8.86
C ALA A 58 5.47 1.85 -10.37
N GLN A 59 4.84 2.70 -11.16
CA GLN A 59 4.86 2.60 -12.62
C GLN A 59 6.28 2.69 -13.18
N SER A 60 7.08 3.64 -12.71
CA SER A 60 8.46 3.80 -13.18
C SER A 60 9.38 2.67 -12.74
N LEU A 61 9.08 2.01 -11.62
CA LEU A 61 9.84 0.87 -11.11
C LEU A 61 9.31 -0.48 -11.61
N SER A 62 8.25 -0.48 -12.39
CA SER A 62 7.57 -1.69 -12.88
C SER A 62 7.11 -2.60 -11.74
N LEU A 63 6.62 -2.00 -10.67
CA LEU A 63 6.09 -2.70 -9.50
C LEU A 63 4.58 -2.49 -9.38
N PRO A 64 3.85 -3.45 -8.78
CA PRO A 64 2.43 -3.26 -8.54
C PRO A 64 2.15 -2.08 -7.60
N TYR A 65 1.12 -1.31 -7.91
CA TYR A 65 0.56 -0.32 -7.01
C TYR A 65 -0.65 -0.92 -6.32
N LEU A 66 -0.58 -1.06 -4.99
CA LEU A 66 -1.62 -1.78 -4.24
C LEU A 66 -2.78 -0.88 -3.82
N GLY A 67 -2.57 0.42 -3.80
CA GLY A 67 -3.64 1.37 -3.52
C GLY A 67 -3.23 2.49 -2.57
N ALA A 68 -4.20 3.34 -2.28
CA ALA A 68 -4.04 4.51 -1.43
C ALA A 68 -4.87 4.38 -0.16
N ILE A 69 -4.30 4.79 0.97
CA ILE A 69 -4.99 4.86 2.25
C ILE A 69 -5.12 6.33 2.62
N PRO A 70 -6.34 6.82 2.84
CA PRO A 70 -6.57 8.20 3.24
C PRO A 70 -6.24 8.45 4.71
N MET A 71 -6.10 9.72 5.08
CA MET A 71 -6.01 10.14 6.47
C MET A 71 -7.42 10.24 7.06
N PHE A 72 -7.68 9.44 8.09
CA PHE A 72 -8.88 9.51 8.90
C PHE A 72 -8.49 9.58 10.37
N THR A 73 -9.20 10.42 11.11
CA THR A 73 -9.02 10.49 12.58
C THR A 73 -9.29 9.12 13.22
N GLU A 74 -10.31 8.42 12.75
CA GLU A 74 -10.67 7.09 13.26
C GLU A 74 -9.55 6.07 13.10
N LEU A 75 -8.85 6.09 11.97
CA LEU A 75 -7.72 5.17 11.73
C LEU A 75 -6.64 5.35 12.80
N ARG A 76 -6.29 6.60 13.10
CA ARG A 76 -5.32 6.90 14.15
C ARG A 76 -5.82 6.44 15.52
N GLN A 77 -7.06 6.79 15.86
CA GLN A 77 -7.64 6.46 17.17
C GLN A 77 -7.70 4.95 17.38
N ASN A 78 -8.15 4.20 16.38
CA ASN A 78 -8.24 2.75 16.47
C ASN A 78 -6.87 2.09 16.57
N SER A 79 -5.89 2.60 15.84
CA SER A 79 -4.52 2.09 15.88
C SER A 79 -3.86 2.37 17.23
N ASP A 80 -4.01 3.57 17.76
CA ASP A 80 -3.48 3.96 19.07
C ASP A 80 -4.12 3.15 20.20
N ALA A 81 -5.40 2.81 20.06
CA ALA A 81 -6.12 1.99 21.04
C ALA A 81 -5.82 0.48 20.93
N GLY A 82 -5.02 0.07 19.95
CA GLY A 82 -4.72 -1.34 19.74
C GLY A 82 -5.90 -2.14 19.19
N LYS A 83 -6.82 -1.48 18.48
CA LYS A 83 -8.01 -2.10 17.90
C LYS A 83 -8.04 -1.94 16.37
N PRO A 84 -7.06 -2.47 15.64
CA PRO A 84 -6.99 -2.25 14.18
C PRO A 84 -8.20 -2.81 13.42
N ASN A 85 -8.84 -3.86 13.92
CA ASN A 85 -10.02 -4.44 13.28
C ASN A 85 -11.22 -3.48 13.24
N ALA A 86 -11.29 -2.53 14.17
CA ALA A 86 -12.35 -1.51 14.19
C ALA A 86 -12.34 -0.63 12.92
N ASN A 87 -11.21 -0.52 12.24
CA ASN A 87 -11.11 0.23 10.98
C ASN A 87 -11.92 -0.39 9.85
N PHE A 88 -12.24 -1.69 9.93
CA PHE A 88 -13.05 -2.40 8.95
C PHE A 88 -14.55 -2.40 9.29
N GLU A 89 -14.91 -1.92 10.46
CA GLU A 89 -16.29 -1.99 10.99
C GLU A 89 -16.98 -0.62 11.00
N GLY A 90 -16.21 0.48 10.96
CA GLY A 90 -16.73 1.83 11.12
C GLY A 90 -17.04 2.53 9.80
N ASN A 91 -16.23 3.52 9.45
CA ASN A 91 -16.44 4.37 8.28
C ASN A 91 -16.30 3.57 6.98
N PRO A 92 -17.35 3.56 6.11
CA PRO A 92 -17.31 2.79 4.85
C PRO A 92 -16.17 3.21 3.91
N ARG A 93 -15.82 4.49 3.87
CA ARG A 93 -14.75 4.97 2.99
C ARG A 93 -13.38 4.47 3.43
N LEU A 94 -13.13 4.43 4.74
CA LEU A 94 -11.90 3.86 5.29
C LEU A 94 -11.85 2.35 5.04
N ARG A 95 -12.93 1.66 5.35
CA ARG A 95 -13.05 0.21 5.10
C ARG A 95 -12.77 -0.13 3.65
N ASP A 96 -13.41 0.57 2.71
CA ASP A 96 -13.28 0.29 1.29
C ASP A 96 -11.85 0.53 0.80
N ALA A 97 -11.18 1.59 1.30
CA ALA A 97 -9.78 1.86 0.97
C ALA A 97 -8.85 0.75 1.46
N LEU A 98 -9.04 0.29 2.71
CA LEU A 98 -8.25 -0.79 3.28
C LEU A 98 -8.52 -2.12 2.58
N GLU A 99 -9.77 -2.46 2.32
CA GLU A 99 -10.15 -3.69 1.61
C GLU A 99 -9.58 -3.71 0.19
N ASN A 100 -9.55 -2.57 -0.49
CA ASN A 100 -8.95 -2.46 -1.82
C ASN A 100 -7.45 -2.79 -1.79
N VAL A 101 -6.71 -2.26 -0.82
CA VAL A 101 -5.28 -2.56 -0.65
C VAL A 101 -5.08 -4.03 -0.32
N VAL A 102 -5.85 -4.57 0.62
CA VAL A 102 -5.77 -5.98 1.03
C VAL A 102 -6.08 -6.91 -0.14
N GLY A 103 -7.10 -6.59 -0.94
CA GLY A 103 -7.46 -7.38 -2.11
C GLY A 103 -6.34 -7.43 -3.16
N HIS A 104 -5.73 -6.29 -3.47
CA HIS A 104 -4.60 -6.23 -4.39
C HIS A 104 -3.38 -6.98 -3.83
N LEU A 105 -3.10 -6.82 -2.54
CA LEU A 105 -2.01 -7.54 -1.89
C LEU A 105 -2.22 -9.06 -1.94
N ALA A 106 -3.42 -9.51 -1.62
CA ALA A 106 -3.76 -10.94 -1.68
C ALA A 106 -3.57 -11.50 -3.10
N GLY A 107 -3.96 -10.73 -4.12
CA GLY A 107 -3.75 -11.10 -5.52
C GLY A 107 -2.27 -11.27 -5.86
N GLU A 108 -1.42 -10.35 -5.41
CA GLU A 108 0.02 -10.45 -5.66
C GLU A 108 0.67 -11.61 -4.91
N VAL A 109 0.24 -11.90 -3.68
CA VAL A 109 0.69 -13.08 -2.94
C VAL A 109 0.33 -14.36 -3.69
N SER A 110 -0.90 -14.46 -4.20
CA SER A 110 -1.35 -15.62 -4.97
C SER A 110 -0.54 -15.84 -6.24
N LYS A 111 -0.28 -14.77 -7.00
CA LYS A 111 0.56 -14.84 -8.19
C LYS A 111 1.96 -15.35 -7.88
N ARG A 112 2.54 -14.85 -6.82
CA ARG A 112 3.87 -15.25 -6.40
C ARG A 112 3.92 -16.71 -5.96
N ASN A 113 2.94 -17.18 -5.23
CA ASN A 113 2.87 -18.59 -4.81
C ASN A 113 2.76 -19.53 -6.01
N LEU A 114 1.98 -19.15 -7.02
CA LEU A 114 1.89 -19.92 -8.26
C LEU A 114 3.22 -19.96 -9.02
N GLN A 115 3.93 -18.85 -9.09
CA GLN A 115 5.25 -18.78 -9.72
C GLN A 115 6.29 -19.62 -8.95
N ALA A 116 6.21 -19.67 -7.64
CA ALA A 116 7.13 -20.46 -6.81
C ALA A 116 6.91 -21.96 -6.97
N VAL A 117 5.69 -22.41 -7.27
CA VAL A 117 5.35 -23.83 -7.43
C VAL A 117 5.72 -24.33 -8.84
N ALA A 118 5.53 -23.52 -9.88
CA ALA A 118 5.76 -23.92 -11.26
C ALA A 118 7.16 -24.51 -11.54
N PRO A 119 8.27 -23.91 -11.06
CA PRO A 119 9.61 -24.47 -11.28
C PRO A 119 9.85 -25.84 -10.65
N ARG A 120 9.16 -26.17 -9.56
CA ARG A 120 9.29 -27.45 -8.88
C ARG A 120 8.66 -28.59 -9.67
N LEU A 121 7.61 -28.30 -10.41
CA LEU A 121 6.91 -29.29 -11.25
C LEU A 121 7.72 -29.69 -12.48
N THR A 122 8.65 -28.85 -12.94
CA THR A 122 9.44 -29.08 -14.12
C THR A 122 10.73 -29.86 -13.85
N VAL A 123 11.12 -30.04 -12.60
CA VAL A 123 12.38 -30.69 -12.23
C VAL A 123 12.24 -32.20 -12.07
N SER A 124 11.04 -32.66 -11.89
CA SER A 124 10.75 -34.10 -11.80
C SER A 124 10.73 -34.76 -13.21
#